data_352ada249d89b7e5854d8897c45124cf
#
_entry.id   352ada249d89b7e5854d8897c45124cf
#
_cell.length_a   1.000
_cell.length_b   1.000
_cell.length_c   1.000
_cell.angle_alpha   90.00
_cell.angle_beta   90.00
_cell.angle_gamma   90.00
#
_symmetry.space_group_name_H-M   'P 1'
#
loop_
_entity.id
_entity.type
_entity.pdbx_description
1 polymer ?
#
loop_
_entity_poly.entity_id
_entity_poly.type
_entity_poly.pdbx_seq_one_letter_code
_entity_poly.pdbx_strand_id
1 'polypeptide(L)'
;MSKPVILFDNVSAYLKAGLSTDDQPACTIPALIGRPMLRYAEKIEDIELKPLMIGDEIIPVRSLLDLSYPMKEGIIENEEDMALLWDYCIKQKLGITDGDLKDRKFLLTEAPSNPTKNKQKMGEILFEKMGVGFFNIEPQAKLTIFCEGLETGIVLDSGDGVTHVIPIALSCLLHHQILRLDIAGRHITEYLIKLLQLKGYAFNSTADFETVREMKEKYCFVSCDYESDKKLDKETTYYNSIHKLPDGRKIRISNEKFEATEILFDPSKVDNEQGGIHEMVFNSINQCEIDLRKELYKNIVLSGATTMFAGYASRIEKEIKSLYTKKNLAQSDNKKIKIDINKSSIIISTAP
;
A
#
# COMPACT_ATOMS: atom_id res chain seq x y z
N MET A 1 28.01 -0.26 -23.95
CA MET A 1 27.18 0.37 -22.88
C MET A 1 26.44 -0.76 -22.16
N SER A 2 26.38 -0.72 -20.80
CA SER A 2 25.58 -1.70 -20.04
C SER A 2 24.11 -1.51 -20.36
N LYS A 3 23.37 -2.62 -20.57
CA LYS A 3 21.93 -2.57 -20.76
C LYS A 3 21.27 -1.97 -19.49
N PRO A 4 20.18 -1.17 -19.62
CA PRO A 4 19.49 -0.63 -18.45
C PRO A 4 18.94 -1.75 -17.54
N VAL A 5 18.94 -1.50 -16.24
CA VAL A 5 18.41 -2.42 -15.24
C VAL A 5 16.88 -2.44 -15.31
N ILE A 6 16.28 -3.60 -15.22
CA ILE A 6 14.83 -3.77 -15.13
C ILE A 6 14.45 -3.66 -13.65
N LEU A 7 13.49 -2.80 -13.36
CA LEU A 7 13.00 -2.53 -12.01
C LEU A 7 11.60 -3.10 -11.86
N PHE A 8 11.37 -3.88 -10.82
CA PHE A 8 10.05 -4.36 -10.42
C PHE A 8 9.74 -3.95 -8.99
N ASP A 9 8.64 -3.21 -8.82
CA ASP A 9 8.05 -2.96 -7.52
C ASP A 9 6.82 -3.85 -7.33
N ASN A 10 7.01 -4.89 -6.52
CA ASN A 10 6.00 -5.91 -6.25
C ASN A 10 5.13 -5.47 -5.07
N VAL A 11 3.95 -4.94 -5.37
CA VAL A 11 2.93 -4.60 -4.36
C VAL A 11 1.75 -5.55 -4.49
N SER A 12 1.07 -5.85 -3.40
CA SER A 12 -0.03 -6.82 -3.40
C SER A 12 -1.18 -6.50 -4.37
N ALA A 13 -1.45 -5.21 -4.61
CA ALA A 13 -2.53 -4.78 -5.52
C ALA A 13 -2.04 -4.48 -6.94
N TYR A 14 -0.84 -3.98 -7.08
CA TYR A 14 -0.27 -3.55 -8.36
C TYR A 14 1.16 -4.04 -8.53
N LEU A 15 1.55 -4.30 -9.76
CA LEU A 15 2.93 -4.48 -10.18
C LEU A 15 3.36 -3.24 -10.96
N LYS A 16 4.41 -2.57 -10.50
CA LYS A 16 5.04 -1.48 -11.24
C LYS A 16 6.33 -1.98 -11.86
N ALA A 17 6.55 -1.68 -13.13
CA ALA A 17 7.76 -2.06 -13.83
C ALA A 17 8.30 -0.93 -14.71
N GLY A 18 9.61 -0.86 -14.83
CA GLY A 18 10.29 0.15 -15.65
C GLY A 18 11.76 -0.15 -15.83
N LEU A 19 12.46 0.76 -16.50
CA LEU A 19 13.90 0.71 -16.73
C LEU A 19 14.60 1.77 -15.87
N SER A 20 15.82 1.48 -15.47
CA SER A 20 16.62 2.42 -14.65
C SER A 20 16.98 3.74 -15.37
N THR A 21 16.65 3.86 -16.65
CA THR A 21 16.82 5.09 -17.44
C THR A 21 15.60 5.99 -17.41
N ASP A 22 14.48 5.49 -16.95
CA ASP A 22 13.20 6.18 -16.99
C ASP A 22 12.94 6.90 -15.68
N ASP A 23 12.37 8.09 -15.73
CA ASP A 23 12.03 8.88 -14.54
C ASP A 23 10.77 8.36 -13.82
N GLN A 24 9.96 7.57 -14.53
CA GLN A 24 8.71 7.00 -14.02
C GLN A 24 8.57 5.53 -14.44
N PRO A 25 7.76 4.73 -13.72
CA PRO A 25 7.45 3.37 -14.14
C PRO A 25 6.88 3.35 -15.56
N ALA A 26 7.42 2.49 -16.41
CA ALA A 26 6.91 2.31 -17.78
C ALA A 26 5.49 1.71 -17.77
N CYS A 27 5.16 0.91 -16.77
CA CYS A 27 3.82 0.39 -16.58
C CYS A 27 3.48 0.18 -15.10
N THR A 28 2.19 0.36 -14.80
CA THR A 28 1.57 -0.01 -13.52
C THR A 28 0.36 -0.86 -13.86
N ILE A 29 0.37 -2.12 -13.51
CA ILE A 29 -0.70 -3.08 -13.82
C ILE A 29 -1.26 -3.69 -12.55
N PRO A 30 -2.57 -4.01 -12.51
CA PRO A 30 -3.14 -4.78 -11.41
C PRO A 30 -2.43 -6.13 -11.28
N ALA A 31 -2.03 -6.49 -10.05
CA ALA A 31 -1.40 -7.78 -9.76
C ALA A 31 -2.48 -8.89 -9.70
N LEU A 32 -3.15 -9.11 -10.83
CA LEU A 32 -4.31 -10.00 -10.98
C LEU A 32 -4.12 -10.94 -12.16
N ILE A 33 -4.61 -12.16 -11.98
CA ILE A 33 -4.79 -13.15 -13.05
C ILE A 33 -6.25 -13.58 -13.06
N GLY A 34 -6.87 -13.56 -14.23
CA GLY A 34 -8.26 -13.93 -14.45
C GLY A 34 -8.38 -15.16 -15.32
N ARG A 35 -9.23 -16.11 -14.89
CA ARG A 35 -9.61 -17.28 -15.67
C ARG A 35 -11.12 -17.26 -15.87
N PRO A 36 -11.64 -17.54 -17.09
CA PRO A 36 -13.09 -17.56 -17.34
C PRO A 36 -13.80 -18.52 -16.37
N MET A 37 -14.89 -18.07 -15.77
CA MET A 37 -15.74 -18.95 -15.00
C MET A 37 -16.35 -19.98 -15.94
N LEU A 38 -16.50 -21.25 -15.52
CA LEU A 38 -17.00 -22.37 -16.32
C LEU A 38 -18.34 -22.05 -17.03
N ARG A 39 -19.23 -21.29 -16.40
CA ARG A 39 -20.52 -20.86 -16.96
C ARG A 39 -20.43 -19.84 -18.10
N TYR A 40 -19.27 -19.22 -18.29
CA TYR A 40 -19.02 -18.20 -19.31
C TYR A 40 -17.95 -18.62 -20.32
N ALA A 41 -17.49 -19.88 -20.25
CA ALA A 41 -16.52 -20.44 -21.19
C ALA A 41 -17.08 -20.59 -22.63
N GLU A 42 -18.41 -20.58 -22.78
CA GLU A 42 -19.11 -20.55 -24.07
C GLU A 42 -19.37 -19.08 -24.45
N LYS A 43 -19.02 -18.70 -25.68
CA LYS A 43 -19.03 -17.34 -26.25
C LYS A 43 -20.25 -16.51 -25.80
N ILE A 44 -19.96 -15.40 -25.12
CA ILE A 44 -20.89 -14.27 -25.04
C ILE A 44 -20.73 -13.51 -26.36
N GLU A 45 -21.82 -13.25 -27.05
CA GLU A 45 -21.89 -12.87 -28.47
C GLU A 45 -20.95 -11.75 -28.96
N ASP A 46 -20.31 -10.97 -28.09
CA ASP A 46 -19.44 -9.84 -28.48
C ASP A 46 -18.11 -9.77 -27.72
N ILE A 47 -17.77 -10.72 -26.84
CA ILE A 47 -16.54 -10.65 -26.03
C ILE A 47 -15.75 -11.95 -26.17
N GLU A 48 -14.59 -11.88 -26.78
CA GLU A 48 -13.64 -13.00 -26.86
C GLU A 48 -12.85 -13.11 -25.56
N LEU A 49 -13.27 -14.06 -24.68
CA LEU A 49 -12.54 -14.35 -23.46
C LEU A 49 -11.34 -15.25 -23.78
N LYS A 50 -10.14 -14.77 -23.49
CA LYS A 50 -8.94 -15.60 -23.54
C LYS A 50 -8.96 -16.61 -22.38
N PRO A 51 -8.36 -17.80 -22.53
CA PRO A 51 -8.25 -18.79 -21.44
C PRO A 51 -7.53 -18.25 -20.20
N LEU A 52 -6.66 -17.27 -20.40
CA LEU A 52 -5.90 -16.59 -19.36
C LEU A 52 -5.84 -15.10 -19.68
N MET A 53 -6.17 -14.26 -18.74
CA MET A 53 -6.10 -12.81 -18.84
C MET A 53 -5.27 -12.26 -17.70
N ILE A 54 -4.44 -11.23 -17.98
CA ILE A 54 -3.45 -10.72 -17.03
C ILE A 54 -3.57 -9.19 -16.91
N GLY A 55 -3.55 -8.71 -15.68
CA GLY A 55 -3.45 -7.29 -15.38
C GLY A 55 -4.57 -6.45 -15.99
N ASP A 56 -4.24 -5.51 -16.86
CA ASP A 56 -5.18 -4.55 -17.46
C ASP A 56 -6.26 -5.20 -18.32
N GLU A 57 -5.99 -6.35 -18.91
CA GLU A 57 -6.96 -7.08 -19.76
C GLU A 57 -8.19 -7.53 -18.96
N ILE A 58 -8.05 -7.66 -17.64
CA ILE A 58 -9.11 -8.15 -16.72
C ILE A 58 -10.17 -7.08 -16.48
N ILE A 59 -9.78 -5.80 -16.43
CA ILE A 59 -10.63 -4.70 -15.97
C ILE A 59 -12.01 -4.67 -16.65
N PRO A 60 -12.12 -4.74 -17.99
CA PRO A 60 -13.41 -4.63 -18.68
C PRO A 60 -14.33 -5.86 -18.50
N VAL A 61 -13.75 -7.02 -18.18
CA VAL A 61 -14.48 -8.32 -18.15
C VAL A 61 -14.42 -9.01 -16.79
N ARG A 62 -14.01 -8.30 -15.76
CA ARG A 62 -13.75 -8.86 -14.42
C ARG A 62 -14.91 -9.64 -13.80
N SER A 63 -16.16 -9.27 -14.13
CA SER A 63 -17.36 -9.96 -13.64
C SER A 63 -17.56 -11.36 -14.21
N LEU A 64 -16.85 -11.70 -15.29
CA LEU A 64 -16.92 -12.98 -16.00
C LEU A 64 -15.77 -13.92 -15.65
N LEU A 65 -14.80 -13.43 -14.86
CA LEU A 65 -13.57 -14.12 -14.53
C LEU A 65 -13.52 -14.53 -13.06
N ASP A 66 -12.88 -15.66 -12.81
CA ASP A 66 -12.37 -16.03 -11.50
C ASP A 66 -11.01 -15.38 -11.32
N LEU A 67 -10.88 -14.54 -10.29
CA LEU A 67 -9.72 -13.68 -10.05
C LEU A 67 -8.79 -14.29 -9.02
N SER A 68 -7.51 -14.44 -9.39
CA SER A 68 -6.43 -14.87 -8.53
C SER A 68 -5.45 -13.73 -8.29
N TYR A 69 -5.01 -13.58 -7.03
CA TYR A 69 -3.96 -12.66 -6.61
C TYR A 69 -2.67 -13.46 -6.38
N PRO A 70 -1.65 -13.35 -7.25
CA PRO A 70 -0.40 -14.10 -7.11
C PRO A 70 0.37 -13.78 -5.84
N MET A 71 0.16 -12.57 -5.31
CA MET A 71 0.83 -12.08 -4.11
C MET A 71 -0.20 -11.60 -3.08
N LYS A 72 0.00 -11.96 -1.82
CA LYS A 72 -0.79 -11.50 -0.69
C LYS A 72 0.15 -11.05 0.44
N GLU A 73 -0.11 -9.85 1.00
CA GLU A 73 0.66 -9.27 2.11
C GLU A 73 2.19 -9.25 1.87
N GLY A 74 2.61 -9.04 0.60
CA GLY A 74 4.02 -9.02 0.21
C GLY A 74 4.66 -10.41 0.02
N ILE A 75 3.89 -11.50 0.14
CA ILE A 75 4.36 -12.89 -0.01
C ILE A 75 3.76 -13.49 -1.28
N ILE A 76 4.58 -14.19 -2.07
CA ILE A 76 4.12 -14.94 -3.23
C ILE A 76 3.39 -16.19 -2.75
N GLU A 77 2.09 -16.27 -3.04
CA GLU A 77 1.26 -17.45 -2.78
C GLU A 77 1.29 -18.42 -3.97
N ASN A 78 1.18 -17.87 -5.19
CA ASN A 78 1.15 -18.67 -6.43
C ASN A 78 2.34 -18.29 -7.33
N GLU A 79 3.33 -19.18 -7.40
CA GLU A 79 4.56 -18.99 -8.18
C GLU A 79 4.33 -19.00 -9.69
N GLU A 80 3.38 -19.81 -10.17
CA GLU A 80 3.07 -19.91 -11.59
C GLU A 80 2.40 -18.62 -12.09
N ASP A 81 1.42 -18.15 -11.34
CA ASP A 81 0.72 -16.91 -11.64
C ASP A 81 1.66 -15.68 -11.56
N MET A 82 2.59 -15.70 -10.59
CA MET A 82 3.59 -14.62 -10.47
C MET A 82 4.57 -14.61 -11.65
N ALA A 83 5.01 -15.78 -12.09
CA ALA A 83 5.86 -15.89 -13.29
C ALA A 83 5.15 -15.38 -14.54
N LEU A 84 3.87 -15.71 -14.73
CA LEU A 84 3.06 -15.22 -15.84
C LEU A 84 2.90 -13.69 -15.81
N LEU A 85 2.68 -13.11 -14.63
CA LEU A 85 2.55 -11.67 -14.44
C LEU A 85 3.85 -10.94 -14.81
N TRP A 86 5.00 -11.43 -14.36
CA TRP A 86 6.30 -10.86 -14.71
C TRP A 86 6.61 -11.01 -16.19
N ASP A 87 6.36 -12.19 -16.77
CA ASP A 87 6.56 -12.44 -18.20
C ASP A 87 5.72 -11.50 -19.07
N TYR A 88 4.45 -11.32 -18.70
CA TYR A 88 3.56 -10.36 -19.36
C TYR A 88 4.12 -8.93 -19.30
N CYS A 89 4.59 -8.48 -18.14
CA CYS A 89 5.21 -7.15 -17.99
C CYS A 89 6.44 -7.00 -18.88
N ILE A 90 7.34 -7.97 -18.86
CA ILE A 90 8.60 -7.92 -19.62
C ILE A 90 8.34 -7.89 -21.12
N LYS A 91 7.50 -8.81 -21.61
CA LYS A 91 7.27 -8.98 -23.05
C LYS A 91 6.30 -7.96 -23.62
N GLN A 92 5.16 -7.75 -22.95
CA GLN A 92 4.09 -6.92 -23.52
C GLN A 92 4.24 -5.43 -23.18
N LYS A 93 4.73 -5.11 -21.97
CA LYS A 93 4.83 -3.71 -21.53
C LYS A 93 6.21 -3.10 -21.76
N LEU A 94 7.28 -3.85 -21.48
CA LEU A 94 8.64 -3.37 -21.66
C LEU A 94 9.22 -3.74 -23.05
N GLY A 95 8.56 -4.62 -23.80
CA GLY A 95 9.01 -5.02 -25.16
C GLY A 95 10.34 -5.76 -25.18
N ILE A 96 10.70 -6.45 -24.09
CA ILE A 96 11.98 -7.15 -23.95
C ILE A 96 11.79 -8.62 -24.31
N THR A 97 12.67 -9.17 -25.15
CA THR A 97 12.64 -10.56 -25.59
C THR A 97 13.44 -11.48 -24.67
N ASP A 98 13.11 -12.77 -24.65
CA ASP A 98 13.75 -13.76 -23.77
C ASP A 98 15.29 -13.85 -24.00
N GLY A 99 15.75 -13.63 -25.24
CA GLY A 99 17.18 -13.63 -25.56
C GLY A 99 17.98 -12.51 -24.87
N ASP A 100 17.32 -11.43 -24.52
CA ASP A 100 17.93 -10.28 -23.87
C ASP A 100 18.04 -10.39 -22.35
N LEU A 101 17.30 -11.31 -21.72
CA LEU A 101 17.18 -11.41 -20.26
C LEU A 101 18.48 -11.86 -19.57
N LYS A 102 19.26 -12.74 -20.23
CA LYS A 102 20.54 -13.25 -19.67
C LYS A 102 21.57 -12.16 -19.37
N ASP A 103 21.56 -11.09 -20.17
CA ASP A 103 22.54 -10.00 -20.04
C ASP A 103 22.01 -8.80 -19.26
N ARG A 104 20.73 -8.83 -18.84
CA ARG A 104 20.13 -7.74 -18.07
C ARG A 104 20.19 -8.01 -16.59
N LYS A 105 20.25 -6.93 -15.82
CA LYS A 105 20.16 -6.94 -14.37
C LYS A 105 18.72 -6.61 -13.97
N PHE A 106 18.27 -7.27 -12.94
CA PHE A 106 16.96 -7.04 -12.34
C PHE A 106 17.11 -6.50 -10.91
N LEU A 107 16.28 -5.53 -10.55
CA LEU A 107 16.09 -5.10 -9.18
C LEU A 107 14.62 -5.28 -8.82
N LEU A 108 14.38 -6.10 -7.81
CA LEU A 108 13.05 -6.32 -7.24
C LEU A 108 12.96 -5.63 -5.89
N THR A 109 11.77 -5.14 -5.57
CA THR A 109 11.47 -4.67 -4.23
C THR A 109 10.86 -5.78 -3.38
N GLU A 110 11.05 -5.67 -2.09
CA GLU A 110 10.43 -6.54 -1.11
C GLU A 110 9.87 -5.76 0.08
N ALA A 111 8.85 -6.35 0.73
CA ALA A 111 8.39 -5.86 2.02
C ALA A 111 9.45 -6.10 3.11
N PRO A 112 9.50 -5.28 4.17
CA PRO A 112 10.39 -5.52 5.30
C PRO A 112 10.06 -6.87 5.95
N SER A 113 11.09 -7.54 6.46
CA SER A 113 10.96 -8.87 7.11
C SER A 113 10.40 -9.98 6.21
N ASN A 114 10.59 -9.86 4.89
CA ASN A 114 10.20 -10.90 3.94
C ASN A 114 10.91 -12.23 4.25
N PRO A 115 10.16 -13.36 4.37
CA PRO A 115 10.74 -14.66 4.68
C PRO A 115 11.78 -15.11 3.63
N THR A 116 12.87 -15.71 4.10
CA THR A 116 13.93 -16.23 3.21
C THR A 116 13.41 -17.21 2.16
N LYS A 117 12.41 -18.02 2.51
CA LYS A 117 11.75 -18.94 1.56
C LYS A 117 11.09 -18.18 0.40
N ASN A 118 10.47 -17.03 0.66
CA ASN A 118 9.88 -16.22 -0.40
C ASN A 118 10.94 -15.63 -1.34
N LYS A 119 12.08 -15.17 -0.79
CA LYS A 119 13.23 -14.72 -1.59
C LYS A 119 13.79 -15.85 -2.46
N GLN A 120 13.87 -17.07 -1.94
CA GLN A 120 14.28 -18.25 -2.71
C GLN A 120 13.32 -18.51 -3.87
N LYS A 121 12.01 -18.48 -3.65
CA LYS A 121 11.00 -18.63 -4.70
C LYS A 121 11.13 -17.55 -5.78
N MET A 122 11.32 -16.30 -5.41
CA MET A 122 11.60 -15.23 -6.37
C MET A 122 12.83 -15.54 -7.23
N GLY A 123 13.91 -16.02 -6.59
CA GLY A 123 15.13 -16.42 -7.28
C GLY A 123 14.93 -17.58 -8.24
N GLU A 124 14.21 -18.62 -7.82
CA GLU A 124 13.87 -19.78 -8.65
C GLU A 124 13.07 -19.38 -9.88
N ILE A 125 12.04 -18.53 -9.74
CA ILE A 125 11.25 -18.03 -10.86
C ILE A 125 12.15 -17.27 -11.86
N LEU A 126 12.97 -16.35 -11.35
CA LEU A 126 13.81 -15.51 -12.22
C LEU A 126 14.91 -16.30 -12.94
N PHE A 127 15.63 -17.19 -12.23
CA PHE A 127 16.72 -17.94 -12.81
C PHE A 127 16.24 -19.13 -13.64
N GLU A 128 15.34 -19.95 -13.09
CA GLU A 128 14.97 -21.22 -13.71
C GLU A 128 13.88 -21.07 -14.77
N LYS A 129 12.83 -20.26 -14.47
CA LYS A 129 11.71 -20.09 -15.41
C LYS A 129 11.96 -19.00 -16.45
N MET A 130 12.59 -17.88 -16.05
CA MET A 130 12.76 -16.73 -16.93
C MET A 130 14.17 -16.61 -17.52
N GLY A 131 15.17 -17.34 -17.00
CA GLY A 131 16.55 -17.34 -17.51
C GLY A 131 17.31 -16.02 -17.31
N VAL A 132 16.97 -15.27 -16.27
CA VAL A 132 17.63 -14.01 -15.89
C VAL A 132 19.06 -14.27 -15.41
N GLY A 133 20.03 -13.45 -15.85
CA GLY A 133 21.43 -13.62 -15.44
C GLY A 133 21.78 -13.05 -14.08
N PHE A 134 21.17 -11.93 -13.69
CA PHE A 134 21.50 -11.21 -12.46
C PHE A 134 20.26 -10.56 -11.88
N PHE A 135 20.04 -10.75 -10.57
CA PHE A 135 19.03 -9.99 -9.84
C PHE A 135 19.51 -9.58 -8.46
N ASN A 136 18.90 -8.53 -7.94
CA ASN A 136 19.02 -8.10 -6.54
C ASN A 136 17.64 -7.81 -5.98
N ILE A 137 17.48 -7.95 -4.66
CA ILE A 137 16.25 -7.64 -3.95
C ILE A 137 16.57 -6.62 -2.87
N GLU A 138 15.84 -5.51 -2.84
CA GLU A 138 16.02 -4.45 -1.85
C GLU A 138 14.68 -4.12 -1.15
N PRO A 139 14.71 -3.82 0.16
CA PRO A 139 13.53 -3.38 0.87
C PRO A 139 12.97 -2.05 0.31
N GLN A 140 11.65 -1.98 0.09
CA GLN A 140 10.97 -0.79 -0.42
C GLN A 140 11.30 0.47 0.39
N ALA A 141 11.25 0.38 1.71
CA ALA A 141 11.52 1.51 2.59
C ALA A 141 12.94 2.11 2.44
N LYS A 142 13.95 1.27 2.13
CA LYS A 142 15.30 1.74 1.87
C LYS A 142 15.39 2.59 0.60
N LEU A 143 14.69 2.16 -0.44
CA LEU A 143 14.63 2.91 -1.70
C LEU A 143 13.84 4.22 -1.52
N THR A 144 12.76 4.18 -0.74
CA THR A 144 11.96 5.37 -0.41
C THR A 144 12.80 6.44 0.29
N ILE A 145 13.60 6.07 1.30
CA ILE A 145 14.41 7.06 2.04
C ILE A 145 15.52 7.63 1.16
N PHE A 146 16.09 6.82 0.27
CA PHE A 146 17.10 7.30 -0.71
C PHE A 146 16.49 8.26 -1.73
N CYS A 147 15.26 8.06 -2.14
CA CYS A 147 14.55 8.95 -3.05
C CYS A 147 14.41 10.36 -2.46
N GLU A 148 14.21 10.45 -1.14
CA GLU A 148 14.15 11.71 -0.39
C GLU A 148 15.53 12.31 -0.08
N GLY A 149 16.61 11.68 -0.51
CA GLY A 149 17.98 12.13 -0.22
C GLY A 149 18.38 12.01 1.25
N LEU A 150 17.73 11.13 2.00
CA LEU A 150 17.96 10.91 3.42
C LEU A 150 18.70 9.59 3.65
N GLU A 151 19.53 9.54 4.69
CA GLU A 151 20.20 8.33 5.16
C GLU A 151 19.59 7.81 6.48
N THR A 152 18.96 8.69 7.23
CA THR A 152 18.35 8.39 8.53
C THR A 152 16.95 8.99 8.61
N GLY A 153 15.98 8.16 8.99
CA GLY A 153 14.58 8.55 9.13
C GLY A 153 13.70 7.36 9.45
N ILE A 154 12.41 7.59 9.56
CA ILE A 154 11.41 6.54 9.75
C ILE A 154 10.44 6.55 8.58
N VAL A 155 10.26 5.40 7.97
CA VAL A 155 9.32 5.22 6.87
C VAL A 155 8.04 4.60 7.42
N LEU A 156 6.91 5.28 7.20
CA LEU A 156 5.58 4.74 7.39
C LEU A 156 5.04 4.35 6.03
N ASP A 157 5.10 3.07 5.72
CA ASP A 157 4.63 2.51 4.47
C ASP A 157 3.27 1.83 4.67
N SER A 158 2.24 2.39 4.04
CA SER A 158 0.87 1.86 4.12
C SER A 158 0.35 1.59 2.72
N GLY A 159 0.36 0.33 2.35
CA GLY A 159 -0.07 -0.18 1.05
C GLY A 159 -1.53 -0.63 1.02
N ASP A 160 -1.81 -1.64 0.22
CA ASP A 160 -3.13 -2.27 0.15
C ASP A 160 -3.32 -3.34 1.24
N GLY A 161 -2.33 -4.21 1.46
CA GLY A 161 -2.44 -5.35 2.38
C GLY A 161 -2.00 -5.06 3.80
N VAL A 162 -0.90 -4.35 3.99
CA VAL A 162 -0.24 -4.15 5.29
C VAL A 162 0.30 -2.74 5.45
N THR A 163 0.48 -2.34 6.70
CA THR A 163 1.16 -1.09 7.08
C THR A 163 2.40 -1.43 7.89
N HIS A 164 3.54 -0.86 7.50
CA HIS A 164 4.81 -1.03 8.20
C HIS A 164 5.35 0.30 8.69
N VAL A 165 5.97 0.27 9.86
CA VAL A 165 6.75 1.36 10.43
C VAL A 165 8.19 0.89 10.50
N ILE A 166 9.09 1.54 9.72
CA ILE A 166 10.44 1.06 9.47
C ILE A 166 11.44 2.16 9.82
N PRO A 167 12.10 2.10 10.98
CA PRO A 167 13.19 3.02 11.30
C PRO A 167 14.44 2.61 10.54
N ILE A 168 15.12 3.60 9.95
CA ILE A 168 16.35 3.45 9.17
C ILE A 168 17.38 4.42 9.75
N ALA A 169 18.57 3.92 10.01
CA ALA A 169 19.71 4.72 10.46
C ALA A 169 20.94 4.41 9.61
N LEU A 170 21.57 5.46 9.08
CA LEU A 170 22.76 5.34 8.21
C LEU A 170 22.51 4.33 7.07
N SER A 171 21.37 4.42 6.41
CA SER A 171 20.96 3.54 5.32
C SER A 171 20.74 2.06 5.70
N CYS A 172 20.76 1.72 6.98
CA CYS A 172 20.52 0.38 7.52
C CYS A 172 19.16 0.30 8.21
N LEU A 173 18.39 -0.75 7.90
CA LEU A 173 17.11 -1.00 8.57
C LEU A 173 17.35 -1.49 10.00
N LEU A 174 16.64 -0.89 10.96
CA LEU A 174 16.65 -1.33 12.35
C LEU A 174 15.60 -2.43 12.56
N HIS A 175 15.92 -3.64 12.13
CA HIS A 175 14.98 -4.77 12.04
C HIS A 175 14.19 -5.06 13.33
N HIS A 176 14.81 -4.87 14.49
CA HIS A 176 14.17 -5.15 15.79
C HIS A 176 13.11 -4.12 16.19
N GLN A 177 13.11 -2.94 15.57
CA GLN A 177 12.17 -1.85 15.81
C GLN A 177 11.13 -1.70 14.70
N ILE A 178 11.16 -2.59 13.70
CA ILE A 178 10.12 -2.62 12.65
C ILE A 178 8.82 -3.10 13.28
N LEU A 179 7.76 -2.31 13.09
CA LEU A 179 6.41 -2.66 13.51
C LEU A 179 5.53 -2.91 12.29
N ARG A 180 4.65 -3.89 12.39
CA ARG A 180 3.70 -4.28 11.34
C ARG A 180 2.28 -4.22 11.88
N LEU A 181 1.39 -3.65 11.09
CA LEU A 181 -0.05 -3.64 11.31
C LEU A 181 -0.72 -4.28 10.09
N ASP A 182 -1.52 -5.32 10.33
CA ASP A 182 -2.28 -6.00 9.28
C ASP A 182 -3.60 -5.27 8.99
N ILE A 183 -3.53 -3.94 8.90
CA ILE A 183 -4.60 -3.05 8.46
C ILE A 183 -4.02 -2.07 7.45
N ALA A 184 -4.64 -2.04 6.25
CA ALA A 184 -4.23 -1.16 5.17
C ALA A 184 -5.40 -0.93 4.20
N GLY A 185 -5.14 -0.52 2.96
CA GLY A 185 -6.14 -0.10 2.00
C GLY A 185 -7.27 -1.10 1.74
N ARG A 186 -6.98 -2.39 1.70
CA ARG A 186 -7.96 -3.47 1.54
C ARG A 186 -8.94 -3.53 2.71
N HIS A 187 -8.43 -3.47 3.91
CA HIS A 187 -9.23 -3.50 5.14
C HIS A 187 -10.14 -2.27 5.26
N ILE A 188 -9.66 -1.10 4.78
CA ILE A 188 -10.50 0.11 4.67
C ILE A 188 -11.65 -0.14 3.70
N THR A 189 -11.40 -0.81 2.56
CA THR A 189 -12.46 -1.16 1.61
C THR A 189 -13.47 -2.12 2.21
N GLU A 190 -13.01 -3.17 2.90
CA GLU A 190 -13.87 -4.14 3.58
C GLU A 190 -14.71 -3.49 4.68
N TYR A 191 -14.11 -2.59 5.46
CA TYR A 191 -14.84 -1.86 6.49
C TYR A 191 -15.84 -0.87 5.89
N LEU A 192 -15.50 -0.20 4.78
CA LEU A 192 -16.43 0.65 4.03
C LEU A 192 -17.63 -0.17 3.50
N ILE A 193 -17.40 -1.38 3.00
CA ILE A 193 -18.47 -2.30 2.60
C ILE A 193 -19.39 -2.58 3.78
N LYS A 194 -18.84 -2.91 4.96
CA LYS A 194 -19.65 -3.15 6.17
C LYS A 194 -20.50 -1.92 6.54
N LEU A 195 -19.91 -0.72 6.50
CA LEU A 195 -20.63 0.53 6.79
C LEU A 195 -21.77 0.78 5.78
N LEU A 196 -21.55 0.53 4.49
CA LEU A 196 -22.56 0.66 3.46
C LEU A 196 -23.65 -0.39 3.58
N GLN A 197 -23.31 -1.63 3.95
CA GLN A 197 -24.28 -2.71 4.23
C GLN A 197 -25.19 -2.35 5.41
N LEU A 198 -24.66 -1.72 6.46
CA LEU A 198 -25.47 -1.23 7.59
C LEU A 198 -26.48 -0.16 7.16
N LYS A 199 -26.23 0.58 6.09
CA LYS A 199 -27.18 1.51 5.47
C LYS A 199 -28.18 0.84 4.51
N GLY A 200 -28.06 -0.48 4.30
CA GLY A 200 -28.97 -1.26 3.44
C GLY A 200 -28.52 -1.39 1.99
N TYR A 201 -27.29 -1.01 1.65
CA TYR A 201 -26.74 -1.26 0.32
C TYR A 201 -26.15 -2.67 0.25
N ALA A 202 -26.57 -3.47 -0.73
CA ALA A 202 -26.06 -4.82 -0.92
C ALA A 202 -24.79 -4.81 -1.79
N PHE A 203 -23.64 -5.13 -1.18
CA PHE A 203 -22.35 -5.35 -1.82
C PHE A 203 -21.85 -6.71 -1.37
N ASN A 204 -22.04 -7.73 -2.19
CA ASN A 204 -21.78 -9.12 -1.80
C ASN A 204 -20.84 -9.87 -2.77
N SER A 205 -20.52 -9.28 -3.92
CA SER A 205 -19.67 -9.91 -4.94
C SER A 205 -18.25 -9.35 -4.93
N THR A 206 -17.32 -10.11 -5.51
CA THR A 206 -15.94 -9.64 -5.73
C THR A 206 -15.88 -8.41 -6.66
N ALA A 207 -16.81 -8.32 -7.61
CA ALA A 207 -16.97 -7.15 -8.46
C ALA A 207 -17.41 -5.89 -7.67
N ASP A 208 -18.22 -6.07 -6.63
CA ASP A 208 -18.64 -4.99 -5.74
C ASP A 208 -17.45 -4.45 -4.93
N PHE A 209 -16.53 -5.33 -4.53
CA PHE A 209 -15.32 -4.92 -3.82
C PHE A 209 -14.53 -3.87 -4.62
N GLU A 210 -14.31 -4.11 -5.90
CA GLU A 210 -13.60 -3.16 -6.77
C GLU A 210 -14.38 -1.85 -6.95
N THR A 211 -15.71 -1.91 -7.01
CA THR A 211 -16.54 -0.72 -7.08
C THR A 211 -16.43 0.12 -5.79
N VAL A 212 -16.46 -0.54 -4.63
CA VAL A 212 -16.29 0.15 -3.34
C VAL A 212 -14.86 0.66 -3.17
N ARG A 213 -13.84 -0.04 -3.73
CA ARG A 213 -12.47 0.47 -3.79
C ARG A 213 -12.38 1.78 -4.56
N GLU A 214 -13.00 1.87 -5.74
CA GLU A 214 -13.07 3.11 -6.50
C GLU A 214 -13.78 4.23 -5.71
N MET A 215 -14.86 3.88 -4.99
CA MET A 215 -15.56 4.84 -4.12
C MET A 215 -14.66 5.31 -2.97
N LYS A 216 -13.89 4.41 -2.34
CA LYS A 216 -12.90 4.73 -1.30
C LYS A 216 -11.87 5.73 -1.81
N GLU A 217 -11.25 5.45 -2.95
CA GLU A 217 -10.22 6.31 -3.54
C GLU A 217 -10.75 7.69 -3.90
N LYS A 218 -12.01 7.78 -4.33
CA LYS A 218 -12.63 9.02 -4.77
C LYS A 218 -13.16 9.91 -3.64
N TYR A 219 -13.69 9.32 -2.58
CA TYR A 219 -14.48 10.06 -1.58
C TYR A 219 -13.91 10.02 -0.17
N CYS A 220 -13.13 8.99 0.17
CA CYS A 220 -12.62 8.86 1.54
C CYS A 220 -11.47 9.83 1.81
N PHE A 221 -11.38 10.26 3.04
CA PHE A 221 -10.33 11.13 3.57
C PHE A 221 -10.10 10.83 5.05
N VAL A 222 -8.97 11.25 5.58
CA VAL A 222 -8.66 11.12 7.01
C VAL A 222 -9.09 12.40 7.73
N SER A 223 -9.94 12.25 8.73
CA SER A 223 -10.36 13.37 9.58
C SER A 223 -9.21 13.84 10.47
N CYS A 224 -8.99 15.15 10.54
CA CYS A 224 -8.04 15.72 11.52
C CYS A 224 -8.60 15.73 12.94
N ASP A 225 -9.93 15.75 13.11
CA ASP A 225 -10.61 15.68 14.39
C ASP A 225 -11.90 14.87 14.25
N TYR A 226 -11.78 13.57 14.46
CA TYR A 226 -12.85 12.59 14.24
C TYR A 226 -14.12 12.91 15.03
N GLU A 227 -14.00 13.30 16.29
CA GLU A 227 -15.17 13.60 17.14
C GLU A 227 -15.91 14.85 16.68
N SER A 228 -15.18 15.87 16.24
CA SER A 228 -15.78 17.11 15.73
C SER A 228 -16.48 16.85 14.39
N ASP A 229 -15.87 16.11 13.48
CA ASP A 229 -16.45 15.77 12.17
C ASP A 229 -17.69 14.88 12.32
N LYS A 230 -17.65 13.95 13.28
CA LYS A 230 -18.80 13.08 13.60
C LYS A 230 -19.99 13.88 14.17
N LYS A 231 -19.75 14.92 14.96
CA LYS A 231 -20.81 15.84 15.42
C LYS A 231 -21.36 16.65 14.26
N LEU A 232 -20.48 17.19 13.41
CA LEU A 232 -20.86 17.99 12.26
C LEU A 232 -21.74 17.19 11.27
N ASP A 233 -21.41 15.91 11.02
CA ASP A 233 -22.21 15.05 10.14
C ASP A 233 -23.62 14.78 10.71
N LYS A 234 -23.77 14.66 12.05
CA LYS A 234 -25.07 14.49 12.68
C LYS A 234 -25.95 15.75 12.60
N GLU A 235 -25.34 16.92 12.66
CA GLU A 235 -26.03 18.22 12.68
C GLU A 235 -26.26 18.81 11.29
N THR A 236 -25.46 18.37 10.29
CA THR A 236 -25.47 18.96 8.94
C THR A 236 -25.44 17.89 7.85
N THR A 237 -25.66 18.31 6.61
CA THR A 237 -25.50 17.47 5.41
C THR A 237 -24.19 17.75 4.68
N TYR A 238 -23.22 18.37 5.34
CA TYR A 238 -21.97 18.85 4.72
C TYR A 238 -21.18 17.72 4.01
N TYR A 239 -21.09 16.55 4.64
CA TYR A 239 -20.33 15.41 4.09
C TYR A 239 -21.10 14.59 3.06
N ASN A 240 -22.38 14.87 2.79
CA ASN A 240 -23.17 14.10 1.85
C ASN A 240 -22.63 14.17 0.43
N SER A 241 -22.40 13.02 -0.18
CA SER A 241 -22.11 12.87 -1.60
C SER A 241 -22.94 11.75 -2.19
N ILE A 242 -23.25 11.89 -3.47
CA ILE A 242 -24.00 10.86 -4.20
C ILE A 242 -23.05 10.25 -5.23
N HIS A 243 -22.85 8.96 -5.14
CA HIS A 243 -22.16 8.15 -6.13
C HIS A 243 -23.18 7.43 -7.01
N LYS A 244 -22.96 7.46 -8.33
CA LYS A 244 -23.78 6.71 -9.28
C LYS A 244 -23.03 5.46 -9.70
N LEU A 245 -23.59 4.31 -9.41
CA LEU A 245 -23.06 3.01 -9.82
C LEU A 245 -23.19 2.79 -11.34
N PRO A 246 -22.42 1.87 -11.92
CA PRO A 246 -22.54 1.49 -13.34
C PRO A 246 -23.95 1.02 -13.73
N ASP A 247 -24.68 0.39 -12.81
CA ASP A 247 -26.05 -0.05 -12.99
C ASP A 247 -27.12 1.06 -12.90
N GLY A 248 -26.66 2.31 -12.66
CA GLY A 248 -27.53 3.49 -12.55
C GLY A 248 -28.07 3.78 -11.15
N ARG A 249 -27.92 2.86 -10.18
CA ARG A 249 -28.30 3.11 -8.79
C ARG A 249 -27.47 4.24 -8.18
N LYS A 250 -28.09 5.01 -7.29
CA LYS A 250 -27.43 6.10 -6.57
C LYS A 250 -27.18 5.70 -5.12
N ILE A 251 -25.96 5.86 -4.67
CA ILE A 251 -25.51 5.60 -3.29
C ILE A 251 -25.20 6.93 -2.64
N ARG A 252 -25.78 7.15 -1.47
CA ARG A 252 -25.46 8.32 -0.62
C ARG A 252 -24.41 7.91 0.41
N ILE A 253 -23.28 8.62 0.40
CA ILE A 253 -22.16 8.44 1.31
C ILE A 253 -22.04 9.72 2.14
N SER A 254 -21.85 9.59 3.46
CA SER A 254 -21.70 10.69 4.41
C SER A 254 -20.50 10.45 5.32
N ASN A 255 -20.73 10.16 6.61
CA ASN A 255 -19.71 9.86 7.61
C ASN A 255 -18.82 8.66 7.26
N GLU A 256 -19.30 7.71 6.45
CA GLU A 256 -18.51 6.55 6.03
C GLU A 256 -17.19 6.95 5.35
N LYS A 257 -17.12 8.18 4.78
CA LYS A 257 -15.92 8.69 4.11
C LYS A 257 -14.71 8.80 5.03
N PHE A 258 -14.92 9.24 6.25
CA PHE A 258 -13.85 9.38 7.26
C PHE A 258 -13.90 8.30 8.34
N GLU A 259 -15.04 7.66 8.52
CA GLU A 259 -15.16 6.54 9.44
C GLU A 259 -14.41 5.29 8.95
N ALA A 260 -14.43 5.06 7.63
CA ALA A 260 -13.70 3.95 7.02
C ALA A 260 -12.19 4.07 7.21
N THR A 261 -11.63 5.26 7.12
CA THR A 261 -10.19 5.50 7.29
C THR A 261 -9.74 5.54 8.75
N GLU A 262 -10.66 5.74 9.69
CA GLU A 262 -10.35 5.82 11.12
C GLU A 262 -9.81 4.51 11.69
N ILE A 263 -10.05 3.35 11.04
CA ILE A 263 -9.46 2.06 11.44
C ILE A 263 -7.94 2.05 11.46
N LEU A 264 -7.28 2.96 10.73
CA LEU A 264 -5.83 3.11 10.78
C LEU A 264 -5.36 3.71 12.11
N PHE A 265 -6.16 4.59 12.70
CA PHE A 265 -5.87 5.28 13.96
C PHE A 265 -6.49 4.59 15.16
N ASP A 266 -7.61 3.88 14.94
CA ASP A 266 -8.33 3.11 15.95
C ASP A 266 -8.65 1.71 15.38
N PRO A 267 -7.70 0.77 15.43
CA PRO A 267 -7.87 -0.60 14.95
C PRO A 267 -8.95 -1.40 15.68
N SER A 268 -9.36 -0.97 16.87
CA SER A 268 -10.40 -1.67 17.65
C SER A 268 -11.75 -1.75 16.92
N LYS A 269 -12.00 -0.84 15.98
CA LYS A 269 -13.21 -0.84 15.13
C LYS A 269 -13.33 -2.07 14.22
N VAL A 270 -12.22 -2.78 13.97
CA VAL A 270 -12.15 -4.01 13.19
C VAL A 270 -11.63 -5.19 14.02
N ASP A 271 -11.88 -5.16 15.33
CA ASP A 271 -11.53 -6.22 16.27
C ASP A 271 -10.01 -6.53 16.33
N ASN A 272 -9.18 -5.52 16.06
CA ASN A 272 -7.73 -5.63 16.19
C ASN A 272 -7.25 -4.88 17.46
N GLU A 273 -6.53 -5.60 18.34
CA GLU A 273 -6.06 -5.07 19.62
C GLU A 273 -4.78 -4.23 19.52
N GLN A 274 -4.18 -4.13 18.34
CA GLN A 274 -2.96 -3.34 18.13
C GLN A 274 -3.25 -1.84 18.24
N GLY A 275 -2.25 -1.06 18.60
CA GLY A 275 -2.34 0.40 18.61
C GLY A 275 -2.45 0.98 17.19
N GLY A 276 -3.00 2.20 17.09
CA GLY A 276 -3.07 2.92 15.82
C GLY A 276 -1.70 3.26 15.23
N ILE A 277 -1.67 3.56 13.94
CA ILE A 277 -0.42 3.85 13.20
C ILE A 277 0.41 4.97 13.86
N HIS A 278 -0.22 5.99 14.42
CA HIS A 278 0.45 7.07 15.14
C HIS A 278 1.17 6.59 16.39
N GLU A 279 0.56 5.67 17.14
CA GLU A 279 1.16 5.04 18.32
C GLU A 279 2.32 4.14 17.91
N MET A 280 2.18 3.41 16.81
CA MET A 280 3.24 2.55 16.28
C MET A 280 4.48 3.37 15.89
N VAL A 281 4.31 4.48 15.16
CA VAL A 281 5.43 5.38 14.81
C VAL A 281 6.10 5.90 16.08
N PHE A 282 5.30 6.37 17.02
CA PHE A 282 5.80 6.90 18.28
C PHE A 282 6.56 5.83 19.09
N ASN A 283 6.03 4.63 19.18
CA ASN A 283 6.64 3.50 19.92
C ASN A 283 7.92 3.02 19.23
N SER A 284 7.92 2.85 17.92
CA SER A 284 9.11 2.47 17.15
C SER A 284 10.27 3.46 17.38
N ILE A 285 10.01 4.77 17.29
CA ILE A 285 11.05 5.80 17.57
C ILE A 285 11.55 5.70 19.02
N ASN A 286 10.65 5.47 19.99
CA ASN A 286 11.04 5.38 21.39
C ASN A 286 11.81 4.09 21.74
N GLN A 287 11.70 3.05 20.95
CA GLN A 287 12.47 1.81 21.07
C GLN A 287 13.88 1.96 20.48
N CYS A 288 14.08 2.93 19.58
CA CYS A 288 15.41 3.24 19.03
C CYS A 288 16.31 3.91 20.07
N GLU A 289 17.63 3.91 19.79
CA GLU A 289 18.63 4.60 20.59
C GLU A 289 18.33 6.10 20.76
N ILE A 290 18.66 6.66 21.92
CA ILE A 290 18.30 8.04 22.27
C ILE A 290 18.88 9.05 21.27
N ASP A 291 20.10 8.81 20.80
CA ASP A 291 20.82 9.70 19.88
C ASP A 291 20.13 9.78 18.51
N LEU A 292 19.50 8.69 18.07
CA LEU A 292 18.80 8.61 16.79
C LEU A 292 17.41 9.24 16.82
N ARG A 293 16.76 9.28 17.98
CA ARG A 293 15.34 9.69 18.10
C ARG A 293 15.08 11.09 17.55
N LYS A 294 15.99 12.02 17.76
CA LYS A 294 15.84 13.40 17.28
C LYS A 294 15.74 13.44 15.77
N GLU A 295 16.60 12.69 15.09
CA GLU A 295 16.64 12.62 13.63
C GLU A 295 15.44 11.85 13.06
N LEU A 296 15.05 10.74 13.70
CA LEU A 296 13.87 9.98 13.33
C LEU A 296 12.58 10.82 13.44
N TYR A 297 12.41 11.63 14.50
CA TYR A 297 11.28 12.55 14.60
C TYR A 297 11.30 13.66 13.55
N LYS A 298 12.50 14.07 13.11
CA LYS A 298 12.64 15.09 12.07
C LYS A 298 12.27 14.56 10.69
N ASN A 299 12.58 13.30 10.40
CA ASN A 299 12.48 12.69 9.08
C ASN A 299 11.48 11.54 9.13
N ILE A 300 10.17 11.86 9.13
CA ILE A 300 9.09 10.89 9.00
C ILE A 300 8.64 10.91 7.55
N VAL A 301 8.90 9.82 6.83
CA VAL A 301 8.58 9.67 5.40
C VAL A 301 7.34 8.80 5.25
N LEU A 302 6.36 9.27 4.51
CA LEU A 302 5.14 8.53 4.21
C LEU A 302 5.27 7.87 2.84
N SER A 303 4.94 6.60 2.76
CA SER A 303 4.96 5.79 1.54
C SER A 303 3.71 4.91 1.44
N GLY A 304 3.43 4.44 0.24
CA GLY A 304 2.26 3.61 -0.05
C GLY A 304 0.99 4.40 -0.37
N ALA A 305 0.14 3.81 -1.22
CA ALA A 305 -1.06 4.49 -1.75
C ALA A 305 -2.07 4.91 -0.66
N THR A 306 -2.13 4.18 0.45
CA THR A 306 -3.03 4.52 1.56
C THR A 306 -2.63 5.80 2.28
N THR A 307 -1.35 6.20 2.23
CA THR A 307 -0.91 7.47 2.83
C THR A 307 -1.35 8.71 2.03
N MET A 308 -1.84 8.49 0.80
CA MET A 308 -2.30 9.56 -0.09
C MET A 308 -3.69 10.11 0.26
N PHE A 309 -4.42 9.52 1.20
CA PHE A 309 -5.68 10.10 1.64
C PHE A 309 -5.49 11.54 2.10
N ALA A 310 -6.38 12.41 1.66
CA ALA A 310 -6.40 13.80 2.12
C ALA A 310 -6.49 13.84 3.66
N GLY A 311 -5.68 14.67 4.30
CA GLY A 311 -5.62 14.81 5.76
C GLY A 311 -4.74 13.79 6.49
N TYR A 312 -4.24 12.75 5.82
CA TYR A 312 -3.42 11.69 6.45
C TYR A 312 -2.17 12.24 7.14
N ALA A 313 -1.33 12.99 6.42
CA ALA A 313 -0.11 13.58 6.97
C ALA A 313 -0.38 14.53 8.15
N SER A 314 -1.38 15.40 8.01
CA SER A 314 -1.76 16.35 9.05
C SER A 314 -2.28 15.67 10.32
N ARG A 315 -3.03 14.57 10.16
CA ARG A 315 -3.52 13.78 11.31
C ARG A 315 -2.36 13.07 12.01
N ILE A 316 -1.45 12.41 11.29
CA ILE A 316 -0.25 11.76 11.85
C ILE A 316 0.59 12.77 12.64
N GLU A 317 0.84 13.93 12.05
CA GLU A 317 1.60 15.00 12.70
C GLU A 317 0.95 15.46 14.02
N LYS A 318 -0.37 15.72 13.99
CA LYS A 318 -1.16 16.13 15.18
C LYS A 318 -1.07 15.08 16.29
N GLU A 319 -1.29 13.80 15.95
CA GLU A 319 -1.31 12.72 16.93
C GLU A 319 0.08 12.46 17.53
N ILE A 320 1.13 12.42 16.71
CA ILE A 320 2.52 12.25 17.18
C ILE A 320 2.91 13.42 18.12
N LYS A 321 2.58 14.68 17.76
CA LYS A 321 2.82 15.83 18.62
C LYS A 321 2.07 15.72 19.95
N SER A 322 0.82 15.24 19.94
CA SER A 322 0.01 15.00 21.13
C SER A 322 0.65 13.96 22.06
N LEU A 323 1.04 12.79 21.50
CA LEU A 323 1.71 11.73 22.26
C LEU A 323 3.04 12.19 22.86
N TYR A 324 3.83 12.93 22.07
CA TYR A 324 5.11 13.49 22.56
C TYR A 324 4.91 14.47 23.71
N THR A 325 3.91 15.34 23.59
CA THR A 325 3.58 16.32 24.64
C THR A 325 3.11 15.64 25.91
N LYS A 326 2.22 14.64 25.80
CA LYS A 326 1.73 13.83 26.93
C LYS A 326 2.89 13.13 27.65
N LYS A 327 3.83 12.52 26.91
CA LYS A 327 5.00 11.86 27.50
C LYS A 327 5.91 12.82 28.24
N ASN A 328 6.18 14.00 27.68
CA ASN A 328 7.04 15.01 28.31
C ASN A 328 6.39 15.63 29.55
N LEU A 329 5.08 15.85 29.54
CA LEU A 329 4.33 16.30 30.71
C LEU A 329 4.38 15.26 31.84
N ALA A 330 4.25 13.98 31.51
CA ALA A 330 4.39 12.88 32.48
C ALA A 330 5.82 12.72 33.03
N GLN A 331 6.84 13.17 32.29
CA GLN A 331 8.26 13.13 32.67
C GLN A 331 8.77 14.46 33.27
N SER A 332 7.97 15.53 33.27
CA SER A 332 8.38 16.87 33.67
C SER A 332 8.69 17.04 35.18
N ASP A 333 8.52 15.99 35.98
CA ASP A 333 9.13 15.93 37.31
C ASP A 333 10.65 15.68 37.29
N ASN A 334 11.25 15.34 36.15
CA ASN A 334 12.69 15.15 36.01
C ASN A 334 13.24 15.55 34.64
N LYS A 335 13.84 16.75 34.59
CA LYS A 335 14.79 17.27 33.55
C LYS A 335 14.25 17.52 32.13
N LYS A 336 14.23 18.82 31.81
CA LYS A 336 13.98 19.43 30.49
C LYS A 336 14.92 18.92 29.39
N ILE A 337 14.48 18.00 28.56
CA ILE A 337 15.03 17.83 27.21
C ILE A 337 14.02 18.49 26.27
N LYS A 338 14.35 19.70 25.81
CA LYS A 338 13.62 20.35 24.72
C LYS A 338 14.06 19.71 23.41
N ILE A 339 13.30 18.77 22.88
CA ILE A 339 13.37 18.37 21.47
C ILE A 339 12.44 19.33 20.73
N ASP A 340 13.00 20.07 19.79
CA ASP A 340 12.27 21.08 19.03
C ASP A 340 11.50 20.40 17.88
N ILE A 341 10.27 19.93 18.19
CA ILE A 341 9.37 19.27 17.21
C ILE A 341 8.82 20.27 16.19
N ASN A 342 8.93 21.57 16.44
CA ASN A 342 8.48 22.59 15.50
C ASN A 342 9.24 22.59 14.16
N LYS A 343 10.27 21.73 14.02
CA LYS A 343 11.05 21.50 12.79
C LYS A 343 10.94 20.08 12.24
N SER A 344 10.03 19.23 12.74
CA SER A 344 9.77 17.95 12.10
C SER A 344 9.03 18.19 10.79
N SER A 345 9.75 18.20 9.70
CA SER A 345 9.18 18.13 8.36
C SER A 345 8.71 16.67 8.15
N ILE A 346 7.43 16.46 8.06
CA ILE A 346 6.88 15.22 7.49
C ILE A 346 7.06 15.38 5.98
N ILE A 347 7.95 14.62 5.40
CA ILE A 347 8.15 14.60 3.95
C ILE A 347 7.20 13.57 3.39
N ILE A 348 6.24 14.02 2.58
CA ILE A 348 5.34 13.14 1.85
C ILE A 348 6.05 12.76 0.56
N SER A 349 6.61 11.57 0.51
CA SER A 349 7.06 10.99 -0.75
C SER A 349 5.83 10.44 -1.45
N THR A 350 5.35 11.17 -2.42
CA THR A 350 4.37 10.70 -3.39
C THR A 350 5.13 9.97 -4.49
N ALA A 351 5.56 8.75 -4.23
CA ALA A 351 5.91 7.88 -5.32
C ALA A 351 4.61 7.57 -6.08
N PRO A 352 4.53 7.87 -7.38
CA PRO A 352 3.33 7.68 -8.18
C PRO A 352 2.93 6.21 -8.29
#